data_b3e6b32b3b4c10a1a9138e4cb7bd23c7
#
_entry.id   b3e6b32b3b4c10a1a9138e4cb7bd23c7
#
_cell.length_a   1.000
_cell.length_b   1.000
_cell.length_c   1.000
_cell.angle_alpha   90.00
_cell.angle_beta   90.00
_cell.angle_gamma   90.00
#
_symmetry.space_group_name_H-M   'P 1'
#
loop_
_entity.id
_entity.type
_entity.pdbx_description
1 polymer ?
#
loop_
_entity_poly.entity_id
_entity_poly.type
_entity_poly.pdbx_seq_one_letter_code
_entity_poly.pdbx_strand_id
1 'polypeptide(L)'
;AIAAARLGAARVAAIELDHDAIGNAEENVARNHAQDAVHVIEGDAGTLLPLLAPVRVILANIISSVLLDLSAGMLAALTPDGEAILSGMLATEREPLRHELECGGWRIGAERVEGDWWSCVLSPR
;
A
#
# COMPACT_ATOMS: atom_id res chain seq x y z
N ALA A 1 -4.45 -2.14 -6.86
CA ALA A 1 -5.69 -1.36 -7.03
C ALA A 1 -6.79 -2.21 -7.68
N ILE A 2 -6.60 -2.67 -8.93
CA ILE A 2 -7.62 -3.44 -9.69
C ILE A 2 -8.06 -4.72 -8.95
N ALA A 3 -7.12 -5.48 -8.38
CA ALA A 3 -7.44 -6.67 -7.59
C ALA A 3 -8.31 -6.34 -6.38
N ALA A 4 -8.05 -5.24 -5.69
CA ALA A 4 -8.88 -4.81 -4.56
C ALA A 4 -10.33 -4.54 -4.98
N ALA A 5 -10.54 -3.84 -6.10
CA ALA A 5 -11.87 -3.60 -6.66
C ALA A 5 -12.57 -4.92 -7.03
N ARG A 6 -11.86 -5.86 -7.64
CA ARG A 6 -12.39 -7.18 -7.99
C ARG A 6 -12.75 -8.04 -6.78
N LEU A 7 -12.11 -7.81 -5.65
CA LEU A 7 -12.38 -8.47 -4.38
C LEU A 7 -13.43 -7.74 -3.53
N GLY A 8 -14.06 -6.69 -4.06
CA GLY A 8 -15.21 -6.03 -3.44
C GLY A 8 -14.92 -4.68 -2.78
N ALA A 9 -13.73 -4.09 -2.97
CA ALA A 9 -13.48 -2.73 -2.53
C ALA A 9 -14.38 -1.76 -3.33
N ALA A 10 -15.22 -1.01 -2.62
CA ALA A 10 -16.18 -0.10 -3.25
C ALA A 10 -15.50 1.12 -3.88
N ARG A 11 -14.42 1.59 -3.29
CA ARG A 11 -13.59 2.70 -3.79
C ARG A 11 -12.13 2.43 -3.52
N VAL A 12 -11.29 2.69 -4.51
CA VAL A 12 -9.83 2.54 -4.45
C VAL A 12 -9.18 3.80 -5.00
N ALA A 13 -8.40 4.49 -4.19
CA ALA A 13 -7.50 5.54 -4.64
C ALA A 13 -6.16 4.88 -5.00
N ALA A 14 -5.77 4.94 -6.26
CA ALA A 14 -4.51 4.40 -6.76
C ALA A 14 -3.53 5.55 -6.99
N ILE A 15 -2.65 5.76 -6.00
CA ILE A 15 -1.68 6.85 -6.01
C ILE A 15 -0.45 6.42 -6.82
N GLU A 16 -0.04 7.25 -7.77
CA GLU A 16 1.14 7.08 -8.59
C GLU A 16 1.93 8.39 -8.65
N LEU A 17 3.21 8.32 -8.29
CA LEU A 17 4.10 9.48 -8.31
C LEU A 17 4.66 9.76 -9.71
N ASP A 18 4.88 8.70 -10.49
CA ASP A 18 5.46 8.80 -11.82
C ASP A 18 4.40 9.21 -12.85
N HIS A 19 4.54 10.44 -13.34
CA HIS A 19 3.68 10.99 -14.39
C HIS A 19 3.59 10.09 -15.62
N ASP A 20 4.70 9.48 -16.02
CA ASP A 20 4.76 8.64 -17.22
C ASP A 20 4.01 7.30 -17.03
N ALA A 21 3.78 6.89 -15.80
CA ALA A 21 3.03 5.67 -15.47
C ALA A 21 1.50 5.87 -15.41
N ILE A 22 1.02 7.11 -15.30
CA ILE A 22 -0.41 7.42 -15.12
C ILE A 22 -1.25 6.87 -16.28
N GLY A 23 -0.87 7.17 -17.53
CA GLY A 23 -1.62 6.71 -18.71
C GLY A 23 -1.75 5.19 -18.77
N ASN A 24 -0.67 4.46 -18.45
CA ASN A 24 -0.70 3.00 -18.39
C ASN A 24 -1.58 2.49 -17.24
N ALA A 25 -1.58 3.15 -16.10
CA ALA A 25 -2.44 2.80 -14.97
C ALA A 25 -3.92 2.97 -15.33
N GLU A 26 -4.30 4.10 -15.94
CA GLU A 26 -5.67 4.39 -16.38
C GLU A 26 -6.13 3.39 -17.47
N GLU A 27 -5.27 3.07 -18.43
CA GLU A 27 -5.56 2.08 -19.46
C GLU A 27 -5.80 0.70 -18.86
N ASN A 28 -5.00 0.27 -17.88
CA ASN A 28 -5.19 -1.00 -17.18
C ASN A 28 -6.50 -1.03 -16.38
N VAL A 29 -6.86 0.07 -15.73
CA VAL A 29 -8.15 0.21 -15.03
C VAL A 29 -9.30 0.04 -16.02
N ALA A 30 -9.25 0.73 -17.17
CA ALA A 30 -10.28 0.64 -18.21
C ALA A 30 -10.38 -0.77 -18.81
N ARG A 31 -9.26 -1.40 -19.15
CA ARG A 31 -9.21 -2.78 -19.68
C ARG A 31 -9.84 -3.81 -18.73
N ASN A 32 -9.78 -3.54 -17.43
CA ASN A 32 -10.36 -4.41 -16.41
C ASN A 32 -11.78 -3.98 -15.99
N HIS A 33 -12.39 -3.02 -16.66
CA HIS A 33 -13.71 -2.50 -16.32
C HIS A 33 -13.84 -2.10 -14.83
N ALA A 34 -12.79 -1.45 -14.28
CA ALA A 34 -12.70 -1.10 -12.87
C ALA A 34 -12.80 0.42 -12.63
N GLN A 35 -13.08 1.23 -13.66
CA GLN A 35 -13.09 2.69 -13.59
C GLN A 35 -14.14 3.28 -12.64
N ASP A 36 -15.20 2.53 -12.34
CA ASP A 36 -16.22 2.97 -11.37
C ASP A 36 -15.74 2.87 -9.92
N ALA A 37 -14.75 2.00 -9.66
CA ALA A 37 -14.23 1.76 -8.31
C ALA A 37 -12.80 2.27 -8.12
N VAL A 38 -11.96 2.29 -9.16
CA VAL A 38 -10.54 2.65 -9.08
C VAL A 38 -10.30 4.01 -9.70
N HIS A 39 -9.81 4.94 -8.89
CA HIS A 39 -9.42 6.28 -9.33
C HIS A 39 -7.91 6.42 -9.24
N VAL A 40 -7.26 6.62 -10.39
CA VAL A 40 -5.82 6.89 -10.45
C VAL A 40 -5.58 8.35 -10.10
N ILE A 41 -4.67 8.61 -9.15
CA ILE A 41 -4.34 9.94 -8.66
C ILE A 41 -2.84 10.13 -8.79
N GLU A 42 -2.43 11.09 -9.62
CA GLU A 42 -1.03 11.51 -9.69
C GLU A 42 -0.65 12.32 -8.46
N GLY A 43 0.40 11.90 -7.77
CA GLY A 43 0.94 12.66 -6.66
C GLY A 43 1.76 11.83 -5.69
N ASP A 44 2.27 12.53 -4.69
CA ASP A 44 3.06 11.95 -3.60
C ASP A 44 2.17 11.33 -2.52
N ALA A 45 2.42 10.07 -2.17
CA ALA A 45 1.63 9.35 -1.19
C ALA A 45 1.70 9.98 0.21
N GLY A 46 2.83 10.53 0.62
CA GLY A 46 2.97 11.20 1.91
C GLY A 46 2.06 12.43 2.03
N THR A 47 1.85 13.13 0.93
CA THR A 47 0.96 14.29 0.84
C THR A 47 -0.51 13.88 0.75
N LEU A 48 -0.83 12.82 -0.01
CA LEU A 48 -2.20 12.44 -0.32
C LEU A 48 -2.85 11.55 0.75
N LEU A 49 -2.09 10.71 1.45
CA LEU A 49 -2.62 9.81 2.47
C LEU A 49 -3.47 10.53 3.54
N PRO A 50 -3.03 11.67 4.13
CA PRO A 50 -3.83 12.39 5.11
C PRO A 50 -5.17 12.90 4.56
N LEU A 51 -5.24 13.19 3.25
CA LEU A 51 -6.45 13.68 2.59
C LEU A 51 -7.45 12.55 2.27
N LEU A 52 -6.96 11.32 2.18
CA LEU A 52 -7.76 10.13 1.89
C LEU A 52 -8.23 9.41 3.16
N ALA A 53 -7.62 9.73 4.30
CA ALA A 53 -7.93 9.10 5.58
C ALA A 53 -9.36 9.42 6.06
N PRO A 54 -10.01 8.51 6.82
CA PRO A 54 -9.52 7.17 7.18
C PRO A 54 -9.77 6.13 6.07
N VAL A 55 -8.87 5.16 5.95
CA VAL A 55 -9.01 4.03 5.02
C VAL A 55 -8.90 2.70 5.76
N ARG A 56 -9.57 1.66 5.27
CA ARG A 56 -9.54 0.33 5.89
C ARG A 56 -8.38 -0.54 5.41
N VAL A 57 -7.94 -0.34 4.17
CA VAL A 57 -6.89 -1.14 3.58
C VAL A 57 -5.92 -0.25 2.81
N ILE A 58 -4.64 -0.46 3.06
CA ILE A 58 -3.55 0.12 2.28
C ILE A 58 -2.80 -1.02 1.58
N LEU A 59 -2.58 -0.89 0.28
CA LEU A 59 -1.74 -1.80 -0.50
C LEU A 59 -0.53 -1.01 -0.98
N ALA A 60 0.67 -1.41 -0.57
CA ALA A 60 1.90 -0.77 -0.99
C ALA A 60 2.90 -1.80 -1.52
N ASN A 61 3.25 -1.66 -2.80
CA ASN A 61 4.30 -2.44 -3.45
C ASN A 61 5.43 -1.48 -3.84
N ILE A 62 6.29 -1.19 -2.88
CA ILE A 62 7.33 -0.17 -2.96
C ILE A 62 8.60 -0.65 -2.27
N ILE A 63 9.74 -0.02 -2.60
CA ILE A 63 11.02 -0.34 -1.98
C ILE A 63 11.06 0.04 -0.49
N SER A 64 11.87 -0.68 0.27
CA SER A 64 11.93 -0.62 1.73
C SER A 64 12.16 0.78 2.31
N SER A 65 13.05 1.59 1.69
CA SER A 65 13.34 2.94 2.15
C SER A 65 12.12 3.87 2.05
N VAL A 66 11.43 3.84 0.92
CA VAL A 66 10.20 4.66 0.71
C VAL A 66 9.08 4.17 1.64
N LEU A 67 8.99 2.87 1.86
CA LEU A 67 8.01 2.27 2.76
C LEU A 67 8.21 2.76 4.20
N LEU A 68 9.45 2.80 4.70
CA LEU A 68 9.75 3.31 6.04
C LEU A 68 9.39 4.80 6.17
N ASP A 69 9.70 5.62 5.16
CA ASP A 69 9.35 7.04 5.14
C ASP A 69 7.83 7.26 5.20
N LEU A 70 7.05 6.39 4.56
CA LEU A 70 5.59 6.47 4.54
C LEU A 70 4.92 5.78 5.74
N SER A 71 5.64 4.99 6.52
CA SER A 71 5.11 4.08 7.54
C SER A 71 4.21 4.79 8.56
N ALA A 72 4.68 5.90 9.13
CA ALA A 72 3.91 6.68 10.11
C ALA A 72 2.63 7.28 9.48
N GLY A 73 2.72 7.78 8.24
CA GLY A 73 1.57 8.31 7.50
C GLY A 73 0.53 7.22 7.19
N MET A 74 0.98 6.03 6.80
CA MET A 74 0.09 4.90 6.57
C MET A 74 -0.63 4.48 7.86
N LEU A 75 0.10 4.40 8.98
CA LEU A 75 -0.47 4.05 10.27
C LEU A 75 -1.55 5.07 10.70
N ALA A 76 -1.27 6.36 10.53
CA ALA A 76 -2.22 7.43 10.86
C ALA A 76 -3.45 7.47 9.93
N ALA A 77 -3.31 6.99 8.70
CA ALA A 77 -4.41 6.98 7.73
C ALA A 77 -5.34 5.77 7.89
N LEU A 78 -4.92 4.70 8.56
CA LEU A 78 -5.75 3.52 8.76
C LEU A 78 -6.84 3.73 9.80
N THR A 79 -7.98 3.08 9.59
CA THR A 79 -8.95 2.84 10.68
C THR A 79 -8.32 1.94 11.76
N PRO A 80 -8.83 1.96 13.02
CA PRO A 80 -8.28 1.11 14.09
C PRO A 80 -8.31 -0.40 13.79
N ASP A 81 -9.25 -0.84 12.96
CA ASP A 81 -9.41 -2.22 12.48
C ASP A 81 -8.85 -2.42 11.05
N GLY A 82 -8.11 -1.44 10.54
CA GLY A 82 -7.55 -1.46 9.21
C GLY A 82 -6.26 -2.25 9.09
N GLU A 83 -5.89 -2.59 7.86
CA GLU A 83 -4.70 -3.37 7.55
C GLU A 83 -3.89 -2.73 6.40
N ALA A 84 -2.58 -2.85 6.48
CA ALA A 84 -1.69 -2.56 5.37
C ALA A 84 -1.05 -3.85 4.86
N ILE A 85 -1.11 -4.07 3.55
CA ILE A 85 -0.45 -5.19 2.88
C ILE A 85 0.75 -4.62 2.13
N LEU A 86 1.93 -5.00 2.58
CA LEU A 86 3.20 -4.51 2.07
C LEU A 86 3.91 -5.56 1.24
N SER A 87 4.54 -5.12 0.16
CA SER A 87 5.29 -5.94 -0.78
C SER A 87 6.38 -5.09 -1.45
N GLY A 88 7.22 -5.72 -2.29
CA GLY A 88 8.32 -5.02 -2.95
C GLY A 88 9.59 -4.92 -2.10
N MET A 89 9.65 -5.64 -0.99
CA MET A 89 10.79 -5.71 -0.08
C MET A 89 11.62 -6.96 -0.35
N LEU A 90 12.93 -6.88 -0.18
CA LEU A 90 13.80 -8.04 -0.28
C LEU A 90 13.72 -8.88 0.99
N ALA A 91 13.74 -10.21 0.82
CA ALA A 91 13.76 -11.15 1.95
C ALA A 91 14.99 -10.97 2.87
N THR A 92 16.10 -10.48 2.32
CA THR A 92 17.32 -10.15 3.06
C THR A 92 17.16 -8.94 3.98
N GLU A 93 16.19 -8.06 3.70
CA GLU A 93 15.89 -6.86 4.50
C GLU A 93 14.85 -7.13 5.60
N ARG A 94 14.28 -8.33 5.63
CA ARG A 94 13.14 -8.70 6.49
C ARG A 94 13.36 -8.37 7.96
N GLU A 95 14.44 -8.84 8.56
CA GLU A 95 14.64 -8.69 10.01
C GLU A 95 14.82 -7.23 10.46
N PRO A 96 15.66 -6.39 9.80
CA PRO A 96 15.73 -4.98 10.15
C PRO A 96 14.40 -4.24 9.90
N LEU A 97 13.71 -4.53 8.79
CA LEU A 97 12.41 -3.90 8.50
C LEU A 97 11.34 -4.26 9.53
N ARG A 98 11.27 -5.52 9.94
CA ARG A 98 10.36 -5.95 11.02
C ARG A 98 10.58 -5.13 12.28
N HIS A 99 11.84 -5.00 12.70
CA HIS A 99 12.18 -4.24 13.90
C HIS A 99 11.71 -2.78 13.81
N GLU A 100 12.02 -2.11 12.71
CA GLU A 100 11.61 -0.71 12.49
C GLU A 100 10.09 -0.54 12.48
N LEU A 101 9.36 -1.43 11.79
CA LEU A 101 7.91 -1.41 11.74
C LEU A 101 7.29 -1.65 13.12
N GLU A 102 7.78 -2.63 13.88
CA GLU A 102 7.30 -2.92 15.24
C GLU A 102 7.56 -1.75 16.20
N CYS A 103 8.73 -1.12 16.11
CA CYS A 103 9.04 0.11 16.86
C CYS A 103 8.14 1.28 16.44
N GLY A 104 7.76 1.34 15.16
CA GLY A 104 6.87 2.34 14.59
C GLY A 104 5.39 2.18 14.93
N GLY A 105 5.02 1.20 15.76
CA GLY A 105 3.64 1.00 16.22
C GLY A 105 2.83 0.00 15.40
N TRP A 106 3.48 -0.78 14.54
CA TRP A 106 2.84 -1.83 13.78
C TRP A 106 2.86 -3.18 14.50
N ARG A 107 1.83 -3.97 14.29
CA ARG A 107 1.80 -5.41 14.56
C ARG A 107 1.94 -6.13 13.24
N ILE A 108 2.90 -7.04 13.13
CA ILE A 108 3.10 -7.88 11.96
C ILE A 108 2.24 -9.14 12.10
N GLY A 109 1.37 -9.33 11.12
CA GLY A 109 0.49 -10.50 11.02
C GLY A 109 1.05 -11.56 10.08
N ALA A 110 0.29 -11.92 9.05
CA ALA A 110 0.73 -12.90 8.06
C ALA A 110 1.93 -12.41 7.25
N GLU A 111 2.87 -13.31 7.01
CA GLU A 111 4.06 -13.04 6.21
C GLU A 111 4.23 -14.11 5.12
N ARG A 112 4.83 -13.71 4.01
CA ARG A 112 5.18 -14.61 2.92
C ARG A 112 6.53 -14.23 2.32
N VAL A 113 7.35 -15.25 2.07
CA VAL A 113 8.59 -15.14 1.29
C VAL A 113 8.39 -15.95 0.01
N GLU A 114 8.65 -15.34 -1.13
CA GLU A 114 8.57 -15.99 -2.43
C GLU A 114 9.81 -15.59 -3.26
N GLY A 115 10.73 -16.53 -3.42
CA GLY A 115 12.06 -16.25 -3.97
C GLY A 115 12.79 -15.23 -3.11
N ASP A 116 13.21 -14.14 -3.72
CA ASP A 116 13.93 -13.06 -3.04
C ASP A 116 13.01 -12.00 -2.41
N TRP A 117 11.69 -12.15 -2.53
CA TRP A 117 10.71 -11.16 -2.13
C TRP A 117 10.02 -11.51 -0.83
N TRP A 118 9.86 -10.53 0.03
CA TRP A 118 9.09 -10.60 1.26
C TRP A 118 7.84 -9.71 1.18
N SER A 119 6.75 -10.21 1.70
CA SER A 119 5.51 -9.46 1.88
C SER A 119 4.91 -9.74 3.25
N CYS A 120 4.16 -8.79 3.79
CA CYS A 120 3.51 -8.95 5.08
C CYS A 120 2.20 -8.15 5.17
N VAL A 121 1.37 -8.57 6.11
CA VAL A 121 0.18 -7.85 6.55
C VAL A 121 0.49 -7.17 7.87
N LEU A 122 0.19 -5.89 7.97
CA LEU A 122 0.38 -5.07 9.16
C LEU A 122 -0.96 -4.56 9.67
N SER A 123 -1.07 -4.41 10.97
CA SER A 123 -2.19 -3.72 11.63
C SER A 123 -1.67 -2.75 12.69
N PRO A 124 -2.43 -1.71 13.06
CA PRO A 124 -2.10 -0.87 14.21
C PRO A 124 -1.97 -1.72 15.50
N ARG A 125 -1.04 -1.35 16.39
CA ARG A 125 -0.92 -1.96 17.73
C ARG A 125 -2.01 -1.53 18.67
#